data_24974668ee8559656fd251d16301b78c
#
_entry.id   24974668ee8559656fd251d16301b78c
#
_cell.length_a   1.000
_cell.length_b   1.000
_cell.length_c   1.000
_cell.angle_alpha   90.00
_cell.angle_beta   90.00
_cell.angle_gamma   90.00
#
_symmetry.space_group_name_H-M   'P 1'
#
loop_
_entity.id
_entity.type
_entity.pdbx_description
1 polymer ?
#
loop_
_entity_poly.entity_id
_entity_poly.type
_entity_poly.pdbx_seq_one_letter_code
_entity_poly.pdbx_strand_id
1 'polypeptide(L)'
;MTGTSLRVYLAVAALGAMVVSPPPALAVSEPERLWTVGDRAFQDGLYPQSRRMLERLVERFPSDTRVPDATLLLGKVRLAQNQLEPALAAFRKAQTLSPVPGRPDEARFWEGETLFRMKRYPEARAIYDKILTDDPKSPSAPDAVYGLAWVNLELKRRDQAATEFRRLLSSYPDHATVPSATFYLARTELELKHADEAVTLLRGFIGKYPDNRLLPDARYTLGQALIASGQTDEGAAELRAFAKEYPQHELAAAARRNVTDSLVRQGKKGELAEEYKSLTTQRATAESLYDAGVVATKLGRQKDADAAWARLRKEFPDHPLSGRVSLEMAHTAFTKNALKDASTLARAASRSPEGAVRGEAFVLLGESELKQKHHAAAISAFKSATDASSIEPALRYRALAGTGLAHEEQRQWSQAAKFYEEAAKSPDKALASWAKERLATVAANGKSDAGAPKTTPKSGATPQKGASPQKGTKP
;
A
#
# COMPACT_ATOMS: atom_id res chain seq x y z
N MET A 1 108.10 12.24 -24.04
CA MET A 1 108.50 13.28 -23.04
C MET A 1 107.49 13.23 -21.89
N THR A 2 107.90 12.67 -20.85
CA THR A 2 107.78 12.97 -19.43
C THR A 2 106.30 13.20 -18.99
N GLY A 3 105.69 12.44 -18.25
CA GLY A 3 105.75 11.37 -17.32
C GLY A 3 105.74 11.77 -15.90
N THR A 4 104.76 12.05 -15.14
CA THR A 4 104.90 12.16 -13.68
C THR A 4 103.69 11.42 -13.02
N SER A 5 104.01 10.31 -12.41
CA SER A 5 103.10 9.51 -11.56
C SER A 5 102.80 10.24 -10.25
N LEU A 6 101.59 10.42 -9.92
CA LEU A 6 101.17 10.90 -8.58
C LEU A 6 100.43 9.73 -7.89
N ARG A 7 101.05 9.19 -6.88
CA ARG A 7 100.46 8.19 -5.95
C ARG A 7 99.57 8.95 -4.97
N VAL A 8 98.21 8.70 -5.05
CA VAL A 8 97.29 9.17 -4.06
C VAL A 8 97.06 8.05 -3.05
N TYR A 9 97.31 8.31 -1.80
CA TYR A 9 97.00 7.47 -0.65
C TYR A 9 95.52 7.48 -0.40
N LEU A 10 94.86 6.30 -0.49
CA LEU A 10 93.46 6.09 -0.07
C LEU A 10 93.48 5.92 1.47
N ALA A 11 93.07 6.97 2.19
CA ALA A 11 92.63 6.85 3.60
C ALA A 11 91.21 6.29 3.62
N VAL A 12 91.08 5.05 4.08
CA VAL A 12 89.73 4.44 4.36
C VAL A 12 89.21 5.02 5.69
N ALA A 13 88.33 6.01 5.59
CA ALA A 13 87.56 6.44 6.75
C ALA A 13 86.39 5.46 6.92
N ALA A 14 86.46 4.64 7.96
CA ALA A 14 85.29 3.80 8.40
C ALA A 14 84.26 4.73 9.02
N LEU A 15 83.27 5.16 8.22
CA LEU A 15 82.04 5.74 8.73
C LEU A 15 81.16 4.58 9.25
N GLY A 16 81.09 4.46 10.58
CA GLY A 16 80.11 3.63 11.26
C GLY A 16 78.71 4.13 10.94
N ALA A 17 78.01 3.43 10.07
CA ALA A 17 76.60 3.65 9.87
C ALA A 17 75.88 3.28 11.17
N MET A 18 75.52 4.26 11.97
CA MET A 18 74.47 4.07 12.99
C MET A 18 73.18 3.74 12.23
N VAL A 19 72.79 2.47 12.25
CA VAL A 19 71.47 2.03 11.87
C VAL A 19 70.49 2.58 12.93
N VAL A 20 69.94 3.78 12.69
CA VAL A 20 68.79 4.29 13.43
C VAL A 20 67.63 3.40 13.06
N SER A 21 67.39 2.40 13.90
CA SER A 21 66.14 1.61 13.79
C SER A 21 64.99 2.58 13.90
N PRO A 22 64.04 2.62 12.94
CA PRO A 22 62.86 3.44 13.12
C PRO A 22 62.20 3.02 14.44
N PRO A 23 61.65 3.99 15.22
CA PRO A 23 60.94 3.66 16.44
C PRO A 23 59.90 2.61 16.11
N PRO A 24 59.68 1.58 16.97
CA PRO A 24 58.66 0.58 16.73
C PRO A 24 57.38 1.34 16.51
N ALA A 25 56.79 1.21 15.32
CA ALA A 25 55.44 1.70 15.07
C ALA A 25 54.61 1.16 16.23
N LEU A 26 54.01 2.04 17.05
CA LEU A 26 53.17 1.67 18.17
C LEU A 26 52.14 0.72 17.59
N ALA A 27 52.26 -0.57 17.86
CA ALA A 27 51.37 -1.60 17.35
C ALA A 27 49.99 -1.28 17.89
N VAL A 28 49.06 -0.92 16.97
CA VAL A 28 47.66 -0.64 17.31
C VAL A 28 47.15 -1.83 18.13
N SER A 29 46.65 -1.59 19.32
CA SER A 29 46.12 -2.63 20.19
C SER A 29 44.99 -3.42 19.55
N GLU A 30 44.83 -4.69 19.91
CA GLU A 30 43.71 -5.50 19.34
C GLU A 30 42.34 -4.85 19.60
N PRO A 31 41.99 -4.34 20.79
CA PRO A 31 40.75 -3.61 21.02
C PRO A 31 40.58 -2.40 20.13
N GLU A 32 41.61 -1.60 19.94
CA GLU A 32 41.59 -0.41 19.09
C GLU A 32 41.36 -0.78 17.61
N ARG A 33 42.01 -1.84 17.13
CA ARG A 33 41.82 -2.35 15.78
C ARG A 33 40.40 -2.87 15.58
N LEU A 34 39.85 -3.64 16.54
CA LEU A 34 38.49 -4.16 16.49
C LEU A 34 37.46 -3.03 16.46
N TRP A 35 37.69 -1.99 17.27
CA TRP A 35 36.85 -0.79 17.26
C TRP A 35 36.92 -0.08 15.91
N THR A 36 38.11 0.26 15.45
CA THR A 36 38.29 1.04 14.20
C THR A 36 37.71 0.31 12.98
N VAL A 37 37.95 -1.01 12.87
CA VAL A 37 37.39 -1.82 11.78
C VAL A 37 35.86 -1.98 11.92
N GLY A 38 35.39 -2.13 13.15
CA GLY A 38 33.95 -2.26 13.42
C GLY A 38 33.19 -0.98 13.09
N ASP A 39 33.70 0.17 13.52
CA ASP A 39 33.13 1.49 13.24
C ASP A 39 33.17 1.81 11.74
N ARG A 40 34.30 1.62 11.09
CA ARG A 40 34.43 1.84 9.65
C ARG A 40 33.50 0.94 8.85
N ALA A 41 33.41 -0.33 9.21
CA ALA A 41 32.50 -1.26 8.55
C ALA A 41 31.01 -0.85 8.72
N PHE A 42 30.67 -0.23 9.85
CA PHE A 42 29.31 0.33 10.04
C PHE A 42 29.07 1.51 9.08
N GLN A 43 30.02 2.45 9.01
CA GLN A 43 29.92 3.62 8.11
C GLN A 43 29.81 3.21 6.63
N ASP A 44 30.52 2.14 6.24
CA ASP A 44 30.51 1.59 4.89
C ASP A 44 29.29 0.66 4.62
N GLY A 45 28.34 0.51 5.58
CA GLY A 45 27.16 -0.35 5.47
C GLY A 45 27.44 -1.87 5.54
N LEU A 46 28.67 -2.26 5.89
CA LEU A 46 29.11 -3.64 6.04
C LEU A 46 28.69 -4.22 7.40
N TYR A 47 27.39 -4.18 7.70
CA TYR A 47 26.84 -4.53 9.01
C TYR A 47 27.25 -5.91 9.55
N PRO A 48 27.30 -7.00 8.77
CA PRO A 48 27.75 -8.30 9.26
C PRO A 48 29.22 -8.28 9.74
N GLN A 49 30.08 -7.50 9.09
CA GLN A 49 31.48 -7.36 9.47
C GLN A 49 31.63 -6.49 10.72
N SER A 50 30.95 -5.34 10.74
CA SER A 50 30.89 -4.45 11.91
C SER A 50 30.46 -5.23 13.15
N ARG A 51 29.36 -5.98 13.06
CA ARG A 51 28.87 -6.80 14.16
C ARG A 51 29.92 -7.76 14.71
N ARG A 52 30.59 -8.53 13.85
CA ARG A 52 31.63 -9.49 14.29
C ARG A 52 32.79 -8.80 15.03
N MET A 53 33.22 -7.65 14.55
CA MET A 53 34.32 -6.91 15.20
C MET A 53 33.89 -6.35 16.56
N LEU A 54 32.72 -5.76 16.64
CA LEU A 54 32.19 -5.19 17.88
C LEU A 54 31.84 -6.25 18.92
N GLU A 55 31.23 -7.37 18.51
CA GLU A 55 30.98 -8.51 19.41
C GLU A 55 32.29 -9.04 20.00
N ARG A 56 33.32 -9.25 19.16
CA ARG A 56 34.65 -9.68 19.62
C ARG A 56 35.28 -8.67 20.58
N LEU A 57 35.13 -7.36 20.34
CA LEU A 57 35.60 -6.35 21.25
C LEU A 57 34.92 -6.44 22.62
N VAL A 58 33.60 -6.46 22.64
CA VAL A 58 32.80 -6.48 23.87
C VAL A 58 32.98 -7.77 24.68
N GLU A 59 33.17 -8.91 24.01
CA GLU A 59 33.31 -10.22 24.64
C GLU A 59 34.72 -10.46 25.17
N ARG A 60 35.75 -10.14 24.39
CA ARG A 60 37.13 -10.45 24.75
C ARG A 60 37.82 -9.38 25.59
N PHE A 61 37.37 -8.13 25.51
CA PHE A 61 37.98 -6.99 26.20
C PHE A 61 36.92 -6.18 26.98
N PRO A 62 36.20 -6.82 27.93
CA PRO A 62 35.05 -6.18 28.60
C PRO A 62 35.43 -4.95 29.45
N SER A 63 36.72 -4.81 29.81
CA SER A 63 37.23 -3.67 30.58
C SER A 63 37.83 -2.57 29.72
N ASP A 64 37.81 -2.69 28.39
CA ASP A 64 38.31 -1.65 27.50
C ASP A 64 37.37 -0.42 27.50
N THR A 65 37.97 0.76 27.48
CA THR A 65 37.25 2.03 27.55
C THR A 65 36.30 2.27 26.39
N ARG A 66 36.42 1.53 25.28
CA ARG A 66 35.59 1.61 24.09
C ARG A 66 34.35 0.74 24.16
N VAL A 67 34.24 -0.15 25.17
CA VAL A 67 33.14 -1.10 25.31
C VAL A 67 31.76 -0.44 25.38
N PRO A 68 31.56 0.69 26.09
CA PRO A 68 30.30 1.40 26.07
C PRO A 68 29.90 1.85 24.66
N ASP A 69 30.83 2.48 23.93
CA ASP A 69 30.58 2.94 22.55
C ASP A 69 30.40 1.77 21.58
N ALA A 70 31.17 0.70 21.73
CA ALA A 70 31.04 -0.50 20.93
C ALA A 70 29.68 -1.19 21.16
N THR A 71 29.17 -1.18 22.40
CA THR A 71 27.87 -1.76 22.73
C THR A 71 26.74 -0.93 22.14
N LEU A 72 26.82 0.40 22.17
CA LEU A 72 25.87 1.29 21.53
C LEU A 72 25.87 1.09 20.00
N LEU A 73 27.07 1.08 19.39
CA LEU A 73 27.20 0.86 17.95
C LEU A 73 26.71 -0.53 17.53
N LEU A 74 26.95 -1.56 18.34
CA LEU A 74 26.44 -2.90 18.12
C LEU A 74 24.91 -2.94 18.13
N GLY A 75 24.27 -2.16 19.00
CA GLY A 75 22.82 -1.94 18.99
C GLY A 75 22.36 -1.35 17.65
N LYS A 76 23.00 -0.29 17.16
CA LYS A 76 22.69 0.33 15.86
C LYS A 76 22.88 -0.63 14.68
N VAL A 77 23.96 -1.42 14.69
CA VAL A 77 24.21 -2.46 13.69
C VAL A 77 23.09 -3.50 13.66
N ARG A 78 22.69 -4.00 14.84
CA ARG A 78 21.60 -4.98 14.96
C ARG A 78 20.26 -4.41 14.51
N LEU A 79 20.00 -3.15 14.83
CA LEU A 79 18.80 -2.44 14.37
C LEU A 79 18.77 -2.30 12.84
N ALA A 80 19.92 -1.96 12.22
CA ALA A 80 20.06 -1.90 10.77
C ALA A 80 19.85 -3.29 10.10
N GLN A 81 20.18 -4.37 10.80
CA GLN A 81 19.93 -5.74 10.37
C GLN A 81 18.50 -6.24 10.72
N ASN A 82 17.62 -5.38 11.21
CA ASN A 82 16.28 -5.70 11.69
C ASN A 82 16.24 -6.75 12.84
N GLN A 83 17.32 -6.85 13.62
CA GLN A 83 17.42 -7.72 14.78
C GLN A 83 16.95 -6.94 16.02
N LEU A 84 15.64 -6.73 16.14
CA LEU A 84 15.05 -5.77 17.07
C LEU A 84 15.30 -6.12 18.54
N GLU A 85 15.04 -7.36 18.98
CA GLU A 85 15.27 -7.77 20.37
C GLU A 85 16.77 -7.73 20.77
N PRO A 86 17.72 -8.25 19.96
CA PRO A 86 19.14 -8.08 20.24
C PRO A 86 19.60 -6.62 20.26
N ALA A 87 19.02 -5.74 19.41
CA ALA A 87 19.31 -4.33 19.42
C ALA A 87 18.84 -3.67 20.73
N LEU A 88 17.60 -3.95 21.15
CA LEU A 88 17.02 -3.47 22.39
C LEU A 88 17.89 -3.85 23.60
N ALA A 89 18.32 -5.12 23.68
CA ALA A 89 19.21 -5.60 24.73
C ALA A 89 20.56 -4.85 24.73
N ALA A 90 21.12 -4.57 23.54
CA ALA A 90 22.37 -3.83 23.43
C ALA A 90 22.23 -2.38 23.89
N PHE A 91 21.14 -1.68 23.53
CA PHE A 91 20.90 -0.30 23.97
C PHE A 91 20.68 -0.20 25.48
N ARG A 92 19.94 -1.14 26.08
CA ARG A 92 19.78 -1.22 27.54
C ARG A 92 21.11 -1.48 28.25
N LYS A 93 21.95 -2.37 27.72
CA LYS A 93 23.27 -2.64 28.23
C LYS A 93 24.17 -1.38 28.11
N ALA A 94 24.14 -0.69 27.00
CA ALA A 94 24.94 0.52 26.79
C ALA A 94 24.65 1.60 27.84
N GLN A 95 23.38 1.77 28.26
CA GLN A 95 23.00 2.71 29.32
C GLN A 95 23.62 2.38 30.68
N THR A 96 23.85 1.09 30.99
CA THR A 96 24.43 0.67 32.26
C THR A 96 25.95 0.73 32.26
N LEU A 97 26.58 0.72 31.08
CA LEU A 97 28.03 0.69 30.95
C LEU A 97 28.66 2.10 30.92
N SER A 98 27.89 3.13 30.69
CA SER A 98 28.42 4.46 30.39
C SER A 98 28.49 5.32 31.63
N PRO A 99 29.72 5.73 32.07
CA PRO A 99 29.88 6.83 32.98
C PRO A 99 30.00 8.20 32.26
N VAL A 100 29.84 8.26 30.91
CA VAL A 100 30.07 9.46 30.13
C VAL A 100 28.81 10.33 30.12
N PRO A 101 28.88 11.58 30.66
CA PRO A 101 27.76 12.52 30.59
C PRO A 101 27.30 12.76 29.16
N GLY A 102 25.98 12.66 28.94
CA GLY A 102 25.33 12.90 27.63
C GLY A 102 25.14 11.69 26.73
N ARG A 103 25.85 10.59 26.92
CA ARG A 103 25.66 9.35 26.11
C ARG A 103 24.56 8.40 26.55
N PRO A 104 24.10 8.38 27.81
CA PRO A 104 22.94 7.58 28.20
C PRO A 104 21.68 7.90 27.40
N ASP A 105 21.50 9.18 27.03
CA ASP A 105 20.32 9.63 26.30
C ASP A 105 20.33 9.20 24.83
N GLU A 106 21.50 9.12 24.20
CA GLU A 106 21.59 8.53 22.86
C GLU A 106 21.18 7.06 22.87
N ALA A 107 21.65 6.29 23.85
CA ALA A 107 21.27 4.89 24.00
C ALA A 107 19.77 4.73 24.32
N ARG A 108 19.21 5.63 25.16
CA ARG A 108 17.77 5.70 25.43
C ARG A 108 16.96 6.03 24.19
N PHE A 109 17.40 7.01 23.40
CA PHE A 109 16.74 7.36 22.14
C PHE A 109 16.65 6.14 21.22
N TRP A 110 17.76 5.42 21.02
CA TRP A 110 17.78 4.22 20.20
C TRP A 110 16.99 3.05 20.81
N GLU A 111 16.86 2.96 22.14
CA GLU A 111 15.92 2.07 22.80
C GLU A 111 14.48 2.41 22.39
N GLY A 112 14.08 3.68 22.50
CA GLY A 112 12.77 4.18 22.11
C GLY A 112 12.47 3.90 20.64
N GLU A 113 13.41 4.18 19.75
CA GLU A 113 13.32 3.92 18.31
C GLU A 113 13.14 2.41 18.01
N THR A 114 13.85 1.56 18.75
CA THR A 114 13.72 0.10 18.62
C THR A 114 12.34 -0.36 19.07
N LEU A 115 11.87 0.12 20.21
CA LEU A 115 10.52 -0.16 20.72
C LEU A 115 9.43 0.33 19.76
N PHE A 116 9.62 1.50 19.14
CA PHE A 116 8.73 2.01 18.10
C PHE A 116 8.64 1.06 16.90
N ARG A 117 9.78 0.61 16.38
CA ARG A 117 9.82 -0.38 15.28
C ARG A 117 9.21 -1.73 15.64
N MET A 118 9.29 -2.12 16.93
CA MET A 118 8.60 -3.29 17.49
C MET A 118 7.10 -3.06 17.68
N LYS A 119 6.58 -1.86 17.37
CA LYS A 119 5.20 -1.42 17.61
C LYS A 119 4.80 -1.41 19.10
N ARG A 120 5.79 -1.38 19.99
CA ARG A 120 5.60 -1.27 21.44
C ARG A 120 5.46 0.21 21.81
N TYR A 121 4.48 0.89 21.21
CA TYR A 121 4.30 2.34 21.27
C TYR A 121 4.20 2.92 22.69
N PRO A 122 3.47 2.32 23.65
CA PRO A 122 3.43 2.84 25.01
C PRO A 122 4.80 2.85 25.69
N GLU A 123 5.63 1.84 25.44
CA GLU A 123 6.98 1.76 26.00
C GLU A 123 7.94 2.73 25.32
N ALA A 124 7.87 2.85 23.98
CA ALA A 124 8.62 3.85 23.25
C ALA A 124 8.33 5.26 23.77
N ARG A 125 7.04 5.59 23.98
CA ARG A 125 6.61 6.85 24.57
C ARG A 125 7.27 7.11 25.93
N ALA A 126 7.21 6.12 26.84
CA ALA A 126 7.79 6.27 28.18
C ALA A 126 9.29 6.54 28.14
N ILE A 127 10.02 5.95 27.19
CA ILE A 127 11.44 6.20 27.00
C ILE A 127 11.69 7.63 26.49
N TYR A 128 10.94 8.10 25.48
CA TYR A 128 11.08 9.47 24.96
C TYR A 128 10.69 10.52 26.03
N ASP A 129 9.58 10.30 26.73
CA ASP A 129 9.16 11.18 27.85
C ASP A 129 10.26 11.26 28.93
N LYS A 130 10.94 10.15 29.22
CA LYS A 130 12.02 10.10 30.18
C LYS A 130 13.25 10.94 29.75
N ILE A 131 13.63 10.90 28.47
CA ILE A 131 14.71 11.75 27.95
C ILE A 131 14.39 13.23 28.21
N LEU A 132 13.16 13.63 27.89
CA LEU A 132 12.71 15.01 28.01
C LEU A 132 12.51 15.48 29.45
N THR A 133 12.28 14.55 30.39
CA THR A 133 12.12 14.84 31.81
C THR A 133 13.46 14.91 32.53
N ASP A 134 14.36 13.97 32.23
CA ASP A 134 15.67 13.88 32.87
C ASP A 134 16.61 15.02 32.40
N ASP A 135 16.63 15.32 31.09
CA ASP A 135 17.41 16.41 30.52
C ASP A 135 16.73 17.04 29.30
N PRO A 136 15.93 18.09 29.47
CA PRO A 136 15.29 18.81 28.35
C PRO A 136 16.26 19.44 27.34
N LYS A 137 17.55 19.57 27.71
CA LYS A 137 18.61 20.12 26.86
C LYS A 137 19.51 19.03 26.26
N SER A 138 19.18 17.78 26.48
CA SER A 138 19.88 16.66 25.88
C SER A 138 19.97 16.82 24.36
N PRO A 139 21.11 16.49 23.72
CA PRO A 139 21.23 16.42 22.27
C PRO A 139 20.17 15.49 21.63
N SER A 140 19.67 14.52 22.37
CA SER A 140 18.62 13.58 21.91
C SER A 140 17.20 14.11 22.14
N ALA A 141 17.03 15.25 22.81
CA ALA A 141 15.68 15.80 23.12
C ALA A 141 14.88 16.13 21.84
N PRO A 142 15.42 16.79 20.81
CA PRO A 142 14.68 17.04 19.57
C PRO A 142 14.19 15.77 18.90
N ASP A 143 15.05 14.74 18.83
CA ASP A 143 14.69 13.44 18.24
C ASP A 143 13.65 12.71 19.10
N ALA A 144 13.70 12.83 20.43
CA ALA A 144 12.69 12.28 21.32
C ALA A 144 11.33 12.95 21.12
N VAL A 145 11.26 14.28 20.94
CA VAL A 145 10.02 15.01 20.63
C VAL A 145 9.48 14.54 19.27
N TYR A 146 10.36 14.40 18.27
CA TYR A 146 9.97 13.87 16.97
C TYR A 146 9.42 12.43 17.06
N GLY A 147 10.08 11.58 17.87
CA GLY A 147 9.63 10.22 18.16
C GLY A 147 8.25 10.18 18.84
N LEU A 148 7.99 11.08 19.79
CA LEU A 148 6.67 11.21 20.44
C LEU A 148 5.57 11.59 19.45
N ALA A 149 5.86 12.49 18.50
CA ALA A 149 4.90 12.85 17.46
C ALA A 149 4.53 11.61 16.63
N TRP A 150 5.51 10.81 16.22
CA TRP A 150 5.26 9.56 15.49
C TRP A 150 4.51 8.51 16.29
N VAL A 151 4.86 8.32 17.56
CA VAL A 151 4.10 7.44 18.47
C VAL A 151 2.63 7.86 18.53
N ASN A 152 2.36 9.16 18.64
CA ASN A 152 1.00 9.68 18.68
C ASN A 152 0.26 9.46 17.35
N LEU A 153 0.93 9.60 16.20
CA LEU A 153 0.34 9.27 14.88
C LEU A 153 -0.06 7.80 14.78
N GLU A 154 0.82 6.89 15.20
CA GLU A 154 0.56 5.45 15.18
C GLU A 154 -0.61 5.06 16.13
N LEU A 155 -0.71 5.74 17.26
CA LEU A 155 -1.82 5.59 18.20
C LEU A 155 -3.10 6.33 17.78
N LYS A 156 -3.13 6.95 16.58
CA LYS A 156 -4.25 7.75 16.04
C LYS A 156 -4.61 8.99 16.88
N ARG A 157 -3.66 9.50 17.66
CA ARG A 157 -3.80 10.69 18.54
C ARG A 157 -3.29 11.92 17.81
N ARG A 158 -3.98 12.34 16.74
CA ARG A 158 -3.51 13.38 15.82
C ARG A 158 -3.27 14.73 16.49
N ASP A 159 -4.15 15.16 17.39
CA ASP A 159 -3.99 16.42 18.14
C ASP A 159 -2.70 16.45 18.96
N GLN A 160 -2.39 15.30 19.61
CA GLN A 160 -1.16 15.16 20.38
C GLN A 160 0.07 15.15 19.46
N ALA A 161 -0.03 14.48 18.30
CA ALA A 161 1.06 14.49 17.34
C ALA A 161 1.37 15.89 16.81
N ALA A 162 0.33 16.67 16.46
CA ALA A 162 0.46 18.07 16.05
C ALA A 162 1.12 18.92 17.14
N THR A 163 0.74 18.71 18.40
CA THR A 163 1.34 19.39 19.55
C THR A 163 2.83 19.10 19.65
N GLU A 164 3.26 17.87 19.52
CA GLU A 164 4.69 17.53 19.59
C GLU A 164 5.48 18.06 18.37
N PHE A 165 4.91 18.02 17.17
CA PHE A 165 5.56 18.66 16.02
C PHE A 165 5.71 20.17 16.22
N ARG A 166 4.69 20.89 16.69
CA ARG A 166 4.79 22.32 17.01
C ARG A 166 5.83 22.58 18.10
N ARG A 167 5.90 21.72 19.13
CA ARG A 167 6.95 21.78 20.16
C ARG A 167 8.35 21.67 19.54
N LEU A 168 8.55 20.74 18.59
CA LEU A 168 9.83 20.62 17.91
C LEU A 168 10.19 21.91 17.16
N LEU A 169 9.27 22.45 16.36
CA LEU A 169 9.50 23.64 15.57
C LEU A 169 9.83 24.87 16.43
N SER A 170 9.17 25.00 17.59
CA SER A 170 9.36 26.16 18.48
C SER A 170 10.57 26.04 19.38
N SER A 171 10.86 24.84 19.92
CA SER A 171 11.93 24.64 20.90
C SER A 171 13.28 24.30 20.28
N TYR A 172 13.27 23.75 19.05
CA TYR A 172 14.47 23.29 18.36
C TYR A 172 14.49 23.72 16.88
N PRO A 173 14.38 25.02 16.56
CA PRO A 173 14.15 25.53 15.19
C PRO A 173 15.25 25.22 14.20
N ASP A 174 16.47 24.96 14.68
CA ASP A 174 17.66 24.67 13.85
C ASP A 174 17.95 23.17 13.72
N HIS A 175 17.13 22.30 14.32
CA HIS A 175 17.37 20.87 14.28
C HIS A 175 17.11 20.27 12.89
N ALA A 176 17.91 19.26 12.50
CA ALA A 176 17.84 18.63 11.18
C ALA A 176 16.48 18.00 10.84
N THR A 177 15.66 17.67 11.84
CA THR A 177 14.32 17.10 11.64
C THR A 177 13.23 18.15 11.41
N VAL A 178 13.53 19.45 11.57
CA VAL A 178 12.53 20.54 11.42
C VAL A 178 11.83 20.53 10.06
N PRO A 179 12.52 20.35 8.91
CA PRO A 179 11.83 20.26 7.64
C PRO A 179 10.81 19.10 7.60
N SER A 180 11.21 17.92 8.05
CA SER A 180 10.32 16.77 8.10
C SER A 180 9.15 17.00 9.06
N ALA A 181 9.43 17.56 10.24
CA ALA A 181 8.40 17.89 11.24
C ALA A 181 7.38 18.90 10.69
N THR A 182 7.82 19.92 9.96
CA THR A 182 6.94 20.91 9.32
C THR A 182 6.00 20.24 8.31
N PHE A 183 6.53 19.38 7.47
CA PHE A 183 5.74 18.65 6.48
C PHE A 183 4.71 17.72 7.15
N TYR A 184 5.13 16.92 8.14
CA TYR A 184 4.23 15.99 8.83
C TYR A 184 3.23 16.70 9.75
N LEU A 185 3.58 17.87 10.31
CA LEU A 185 2.61 18.73 10.97
C LEU A 185 1.52 19.16 9.99
N ALA A 186 1.89 19.70 8.84
CA ALA A 186 0.92 20.13 7.83
C ALA A 186 -0.01 18.99 7.37
N ARG A 187 0.51 17.79 7.17
CA ARG A 187 -0.32 16.62 6.88
C ARG A 187 -1.29 16.30 8.01
N THR A 188 -0.80 16.37 9.25
CA THR A 188 -1.61 16.09 10.44
C THR A 188 -2.73 17.13 10.58
N GLU A 189 -2.43 18.42 10.35
CA GLU A 189 -3.42 19.50 10.35
C GLU A 189 -4.48 19.30 9.26
N LEU A 190 -4.07 18.86 8.07
CA LEU A 190 -5.03 18.54 7.00
C LEU A 190 -5.96 17.38 7.41
N GLU A 191 -5.43 16.35 8.06
CA GLU A 191 -6.23 15.23 8.59
C GLU A 191 -7.18 15.68 9.74
N LEU A 192 -6.78 16.68 10.53
CA LEU A 192 -7.59 17.33 11.56
C LEU A 192 -8.62 18.31 10.99
N LYS A 193 -8.64 18.53 9.66
CA LYS A 193 -9.50 19.47 8.95
C LYS A 193 -9.12 20.94 9.15
N HIS A 194 -7.91 21.23 9.61
CA HIS A 194 -7.34 22.57 9.72
C HIS A 194 -6.61 22.93 8.43
N ALA A 195 -7.36 23.00 7.33
CA ALA A 195 -6.79 23.12 5.98
C ALA A 195 -6.00 24.42 5.78
N ASP A 196 -6.44 25.54 6.36
CA ASP A 196 -5.74 26.83 6.23
C ASP A 196 -4.38 26.85 6.92
N GLU A 197 -4.26 26.17 8.06
CA GLU A 197 -2.99 26.00 8.75
C GLU A 197 -2.06 25.10 7.94
N ALA A 198 -2.58 24.01 7.38
CA ALA A 198 -1.82 23.14 6.49
C ALA A 198 -1.29 23.89 5.27
N VAL A 199 -2.09 24.75 4.63
CA VAL A 199 -1.67 25.62 3.51
C VAL A 199 -0.51 26.52 3.93
N THR A 200 -0.65 27.18 5.08
CA THR A 200 0.38 28.10 5.60
C THR A 200 1.72 27.37 5.83
N LEU A 201 1.67 26.21 6.49
CA LEU A 201 2.85 25.39 6.77
C LEU A 201 3.52 24.88 5.50
N LEU A 202 2.72 24.43 4.51
CA LEU A 202 3.25 23.89 3.26
C LEU A 202 3.86 24.96 2.36
N ARG A 203 3.23 26.16 2.26
CA ARG A 203 3.82 27.29 1.55
C ARG A 203 5.15 27.72 2.19
N GLY A 204 5.20 27.76 3.52
CA GLY A 204 6.42 28.01 4.27
C GLY A 204 7.50 26.96 4.02
N PHE A 205 7.12 25.67 4.01
CA PHE A 205 8.03 24.57 3.70
C PHE A 205 8.62 24.68 2.30
N ILE A 206 7.79 24.88 1.27
CA ILE A 206 8.21 24.96 -0.13
C ILE A 206 9.16 26.13 -0.34
N GLY A 207 8.88 27.29 0.27
CA GLY A 207 9.73 28.48 0.17
C GLY A 207 11.06 28.33 0.89
N LYS A 208 11.10 27.67 2.06
CA LYS A 208 12.28 27.54 2.89
C LYS A 208 13.19 26.35 2.51
N TYR A 209 12.62 25.29 1.92
CA TYR A 209 13.33 24.02 1.68
C TYR A 209 13.16 23.54 0.22
N PRO A 210 13.56 24.34 -0.80
CA PRO A 210 13.32 24.01 -2.20
C PRO A 210 14.05 22.76 -2.70
N ASP A 211 15.15 22.36 -2.04
CA ASP A 211 15.93 21.18 -2.41
C ASP A 211 15.64 19.96 -1.51
N ASN A 212 14.61 20.06 -0.66
CA ASN A 212 14.29 18.95 0.25
C ASN A 212 13.63 17.80 -0.51
N ARG A 213 13.99 16.57 -0.17
CA ARG A 213 13.41 15.36 -0.77
C ARG A 213 11.89 15.26 -0.64
N LEU A 214 11.30 15.93 0.36
CA LEU A 214 9.84 15.96 0.59
C LEU A 214 9.14 17.06 -0.22
N LEU A 215 9.87 17.84 -1.05
CA LEU A 215 9.27 18.91 -1.84
C LEU A 215 8.14 18.42 -2.76
N PRO A 216 8.27 17.31 -3.51
CA PRO A 216 7.17 16.80 -4.33
C PRO A 216 5.93 16.45 -3.48
N ASP A 217 6.12 15.75 -2.37
CA ASP A 217 5.03 15.41 -1.45
C ASP A 217 4.37 16.65 -0.84
N ALA A 218 5.16 17.67 -0.50
CA ALA A 218 4.66 18.93 0.04
C ALA A 218 3.81 19.69 -0.98
N ARG A 219 4.21 19.74 -2.25
CA ARG A 219 3.44 20.38 -3.33
C ARG A 219 2.13 19.64 -3.60
N TYR A 220 2.17 18.31 -3.65
CA TYR A 220 0.95 17.50 -3.76
C TYR A 220 0.00 17.76 -2.59
N THR A 221 0.52 17.75 -1.35
CA THR A 221 -0.27 17.97 -0.14
C THR A 221 -0.81 19.41 -0.08
N LEU A 222 -0.04 20.41 -0.56
CA LEU A 222 -0.50 21.80 -0.70
C LEU A 222 -1.73 21.89 -1.62
N GLY A 223 -1.69 21.25 -2.78
CA GLY A 223 -2.83 21.21 -3.66
C GLY A 223 -4.08 20.60 -3.00
N GLN A 224 -3.91 19.54 -2.23
CA GLN A 224 -5.02 18.95 -1.44
C GLN A 224 -5.51 19.89 -0.35
N ALA A 225 -4.61 20.54 0.39
CA ALA A 225 -4.95 21.48 1.44
C ALA A 225 -5.69 22.71 0.90
N LEU A 226 -5.28 23.25 -0.25
CA LEU A 226 -5.95 24.35 -0.94
C LEU A 226 -7.38 23.98 -1.35
N ILE A 227 -7.58 22.76 -1.89
CA ILE A 227 -8.93 22.28 -2.21
C ILE A 227 -9.78 22.17 -0.93
N ALA A 228 -9.19 21.62 0.14
CA ALA A 228 -9.90 21.43 1.40
C ALA A 228 -10.23 22.75 2.11
N SER A 229 -9.43 23.80 1.93
CA SER A 229 -9.67 25.17 2.45
C SER A 229 -10.64 25.99 1.59
N GLY A 230 -11.16 25.41 0.48
CA GLY A 230 -12.05 26.10 -0.44
C GLY A 230 -11.33 26.89 -1.55
N GLN A 231 -10.01 26.97 -1.56
CA GLN A 231 -9.19 27.59 -2.61
C GLN A 231 -9.03 26.61 -3.80
N THR A 232 -10.16 26.18 -4.33
CA THR A 232 -10.24 25.00 -5.20
C THR A 232 -9.51 25.18 -6.53
N ASP A 233 -9.58 26.38 -7.12
CA ASP A 233 -8.93 26.68 -8.41
C ASP A 233 -7.40 26.69 -8.25
N GLU A 234 -6.91 27.30 -7.17
CA GLU A 234 -5.47 27.33 -6.87
C GLU A 234 -4.95 25.91 -6.56
N GLY A 235 -5.70 25.14 -5.78
CA GLY A 235 -5.35 23.75 -5.48
C GLY A 235 -5.31 22.87 -6.73
N ALA A 236 -6.27 23.03 -7.64
CA ALA A 236 -6.27 22.33 -8.91
C ALA A 236 -5.07 22.75 -9.80
N ALA A 237 -4.71 24.04 -9.80
CA ALA A 237 -3.54 24.54 -10.52
C ALA A 237 -2.24 23.94 -9.95
N GLU A 238 -2.08 23.90 -8.62
CA GLU A 238 -0.90 23.32 -7.97
C GLU A 238 -0.78 21.82 -8.26
N LEU A 239 -1.87 21.06 -8.21
CA LEU A 239 -1.87 19.63 -8.55
C LEU A 239 -1.53 19.37 -10.02
N ARG A 240 -1.99 20.24 -10.94
CA ARG A 240 -1.59 20.16 -12.37
C ARG A 240 -0.10 20.44 -12.54
N ALA A 241 0.40 21.48 -11.87
CA ALA A 241 1.81 21.82 -11.91
C ALA A 241 2.66 20.68 -11.36
N PHE A 242 2.28 20.12 -10.22
CA PHE A 242 2.92 18.94 -9.64
C PHE A 242 2.96 17.75 -10.62
N ALA A 243 1.80 17.38 -11.20
CA ALA A 243 1.72 16.23 -12.10
C ALA A 243 2.52 16.42 -13.41
N LYS A 244 2.74 17.68 -13.83
CA LYS A 244 3.55 18.05 -14.99
C LYS A 244 5.05 18.00 -14.65
N GLU A 245 5.43 18.50 -13.50
CA GLU A 245 6.83 18.61 -13.07
C GLU A 245 7.38 17.25 -12.60
N TYR A 246 6.55 16.44 -11.93
CA TYR A 246 6.90 15.12 -11.40
C TYR A 246 6.08 13.99 -12.04
N PRO A 247 6.14 13.77 -13.36
CA PRO A 247 5.25 12.85 -14.07
C PRO A 247 5.44 11.38 -13.68
N GLN A 248 6.62 11.03 -13.14
CA GLN A 248 6.98 9.67 -12.69
C GLN A 248 6.80 9.48 -11.19
N HIS A 249 6.39 10.51 -10.46
CA HIS A 249 6.15 10.40 -9.02
C HIS A 249 4.91 9.54 -8.76
N GLU A 250 4.94 8.72 -7.72
CA GLU A 250 3.83 7.81 -7.36
C GLU A 250 2.49 8.54 -7.17
N LEU A 251 2.53 9.79 -6.73
CA LEU A 251 1.34 10.64 -6.52
C LEU A 251 0.85 11.37 -7.79
N ALA A 252 1.57 11.29 -8.92
CA ALA A 252 1.21 12.03 -10.14
C ALA A 252 -0.16 11.62 -10.70
N ALA A 253 -0.49 10.34 -10.67
CA ALA A 253 -1.80 9.85 -11.09
C ALA A 253 -2.91 10.31 -10.12
N ALA A 254 -2.64 10.28 -8.81
CA ALA A 254 -3.57 10.78 -7.79
C ALA A 254 -3.80 12.29 -7.92
N ALA A 255 -2.76 13.07 -8.22
CA ALA A 255 -2.88 14.51 -8.46
C ALA A 255 -3.82 14.82 -9.65
N ARG A 256 -3.63 14.14 -10.78
CA ARG A 256 -4.53 14.28 -11.94
C ARG A 256 -5.96 13.94 -11.59
N ARG A 257 -6.20 12.87 -10.87
CA ARG A 257 -7.55 12.47 -10.42
C ARG A 257 -8.17 13.53 -9.50
N ASN A 258 -7.41 14.04 -8.53
CA ASN A 258 -7.91 15.09 -7.63
C ASN A 258 -8.31 16.35 -8.39
N VAL A 259 -7.60 16.71 -9.47
CA VAL A 259 -7.99 17.80 -10.37
C VAL A 259 -9.33 17.49 -11.02
N THR A 260 -9.45 16.33 -11.66
CA THR A 260 -10.69 15.90 -12.33
C THR A 260 -11.88 15.88 -11.35
N ASP A 261 -11.70 15.28 -10.16
CA ASP A 261 -12.75 15.23 -9.12
C ASP A 261 -13.17 16.62 -8.65
N SER A 262 -12.20 17.54 -8.53
CA SER A 262 -12.46 18.93 -8.16
C SER A 262 -13.31 19.63 -9.22
N LEU A 263 -12.94 19.53 -10.50
CA LEU A 263 -13.68 20.10 -11.62
C LEU A 263 -15.09 19.52 -11.77
N VAL A 264 -15.22 18.19 -11.57
CA VAL A 264 -16.52 17.50 -11.59
C VAL A 264 -17.43 18.03 -10.48
N ARG A 265 -16.90 18.25 -9.28
CA ARG A 265 -17.68 18.84 -8.18
C ARG A 265 -18.10 20.28 -8.47
N GLN A 266 -17.21 21.11 -8.99
CA GLN A 266 -17.51 22.50 -9.33
C GLN A 266 -18.52 22.62 -10.48
N GLY A 267 -18.53 21.68 -11.42
CA GLY A 267 -19.46 21.67 -12.54
C GLY A 267 -19.21 22.76 -13.60
N LYS A 268 -18.00 23.34 -13.64
CA LYS A 268 -17.58 24.38 -14.59
C LYS A 268 -17.41 23.77 -15.98
N LYS A 269 -18.45 23.85 -16.83
CA LYS A 269 -18.50 23.16 -18.13
C LYS A 269 -17.31 23.48 -19.06
N GLY A 270 -16.82 24.73 -19.06
CA GLY A 270 -15.66 25.11 -19.87
C GLY A 270 -14.39 24.37 -19.47
N GLU A 271 -14.07 24.40 -18.18
CA GLU A 271 -12.90 23.71 -17.63
C GLU A 271 -12.99 22.19 -17.77
N LEU A 272 -14.19 21.62 -17.58
CA LEU A 272 -14.45 20.21 -17.83
C LEU A 272 -14.23 19.82 -19.31
N ALA A 273 -14.57 20.70 -20.26
CA ALA A 273 -14.34 20.43 -21.67
C ALA A 273 -12.84 20.40 -22.01
N GLU A 274 -12.05 21.32 -21.45
CA GLU A 274 -10.59 21.32 -21.61
C GLU A 274 -9.95 20.11 -20.92
N GLU A 275 -10.44 19.73 -19.73
CA GLU A 275 -9.97 18.53 -19.03
C GLU A 275 -10.23 17.27 -19.87
N TYR A 276 -11.44 17.11 -20.41
CA TYR A 276 -11.77 16.01 -21.31
C TYR A 276 -10.82 15.93 -22.51
N LYS A 277 -10.56 17.07 -23.15
CA LYS A 277 -9.61 17.16 -24.24
C LYS A 277 -8.21 16.74 -23.83
N SER A 278 -7.72 17.23 -22.67
CA SER A 278 -6.43 16.84 -22.11
C SER A 278 -6.32 15.34 -21.89
N LEU A 279 -7.33 14.72 -21.24
CA LEU A 279 -7.38 13.29 -20.93
C LEU A 279 -7.42 12.40 -22.18
N THR A 280 -7.97 12.92 -23.30
CA THR A 280 -8.14 12.15 -24.54
C THR A 280 -7.03 12.34 -25.57
N THR A 281 -6.24 13.43 -25.46
CA THR A 281 -5.14 13.74 -26.39
C THR A 281 -3.80 13.17 -25.96
N GLN A 282 -3.61 12.84 -24.69
CA GLN A 282 -2.39 12.23 -24.17
C GLN A 282 -2.38 10.71 -24.44
N ARG A 283 -1.21 10.09 -24.20
CA ARG A 283 -1.13 8.61 -24.20
C ARG A 283 -2.13 8.05 -23.22
N ALA A 284 -3.02 7.20 -23.71
CA ALA A 284 -4.08 6.61 -22.89
C ALA A 284 -3.48 5.75 -21.75
N THR A 285 -3.99 5.99 -20.54
CA THR A 285 -3.82 5.13 -19.37
C THR A 285 -5.20 4.68 -18.90
N ALA A 286 -5.25 3.67 -18.05
CA ALA A 286 -6.54 3.23 -17.49
C ALA A 286 -7.23 4.36 -16.72
N GLU A 287 -6.46 5.13 -15.96
CA GLU A 287 -6.96 6.27 -15.19
C GLU A 287 -7.47 7.37 -16.10
N SER A 288 -6.71 7.76 -17.15
CA SER A 288 -7.12 8.84 -18.04
C SER A 288 -8.41 8.50 -18.81
N LEU A 289 -8.58 7.24 -19.21
CA LEU A 289 -9.81 6.79 -19.87
C LEU A 289 -11.00 6.71 -18.92
N TYR A 290 -10.76 6.32 -17.67
CA TYR A 290 -11.79 6.35 -16.63
C TYR A 290 -12.26 7.77 -16.36
N ASP A 291 -11.31 8.68 -16.11
CA ASP A 291 -11.59 10.08 -15.81
C ASP A 291 -12.24 10.81 -16.99
N ALA A 292 -11.82 10.50 -18.24
CA ALA A 292 -12.47 11.01 -19.43
C ALA A 292 -13.97 10.60 -19.51
N GLY A 293 -14.29 9.37 -19.17
CA GLY A 293 -15.66 8.91 -19.09
C GLY A 293 -16.47 9.65 -18.02
N VAL A 294 -15.91 9.86 -16.83
CA VAL A 294 -16.54 10.60 -15.73
C VAL A 294 -16.80 12.06 -16.15
N VAL A 295 -15.79 12.74 -16.72
CA VAL A 295 -15.91 14.12 -17.20
C VAL A 295 -16.95 14.24 -18.31
N ALA A 296 -16.95 13.32 -19.28
CA ALA A 296 -17.92 13.28 -20.37
C ALA A 296 -19.37 13.11 -19.86
N THR A 297 -19.56 12.25 -18.86
CA THR A 297 -20.85 12.07 -18.20
C THR A 297 -21.32 13.36 -17.54
N LYS A 298 -20.42 14.07 -16.82
CA LYS A 298 -20.73 15.35 -16.18
C LYS A 298 -21.08 16.45 -17.20
N LEU A 299 -20.47 16.38 -18.38
CA LEU A 299 -20.77 17.28 -19.50
C LEU A 299 -22.09 16.92 -20.23
N GLY A 300 -22.72 15.80 -19.89
CA GLY A 300 -23.89 15.28 -20.61
C GLY A 300 -23.56 14.62 -21.95
N ARG A 301 -22.27 14.31 -22.20
CA ARG A 301 -21.76 13.69 -23.43
C ARG A 301 -21.73 12.16 -23.30
N GLN A 302 -22.90 11.52 -23.18
CA GLN A 302 -22.98 10.09 -22.88
C GLN A 302 -22.25 9.20 -23.90
N LYS A 303 -22.32 9.54 -25.20
CA LYS A 303 -21.60 8.77 -26.24
C LYS A 303 -20.07 8.81 -26.05
N ASP A 304 -19.54 9.94 -25.61
CA ASP A 304 -18.12 10.11 -25.38
C ASP A 304 -17.68 9.36 -24.11
N ALA A 305 -18.53 9.34 -23.06
CA ALA A 305 -18.32 8.54 -21.87
C ALA A 305 -18.28 7.04 -22.19
N ASP A 306 -19.25 6.55 -22.92
CA ASP A 306 -19.35 5.14 -23.34
C ASP A 306 -18.12 4.75 -24.19
N ALA A 307 -17.67 5.63 -25.10
CA ALA A 307 -16.48 5.40 -25.92
C ALA A 307 -15.19 5.33 -25.09
N ALA A 308 -15.00 6.25 -24.13
CA ALA A 308 -13.84 6.27 -23.25
C ALA A 308 -13.80 4.98 -22.38
N TRP A 309 -14.92 4.59 -21.78
CA TRP A 309 -15.02 3.37 -20.98
C TRP A 309 -14.94 2.09 -21.80
N ALA A 310 -15.39 2.11 -23.05
CA ALA A 310 -15.19 0.98 -23.97
C ALA A 310 -13.70 0.78 -24.30
N ARG A 311 -12.96 1.88 -24.54
CA ARG A 311 -11.51 1.84 -24.72
C ARG A 311 -10.81 1.35 -23.47
N LEU A 312 -11.16 1.85 -22.27
CA LEU A 312 -10.62 1.38 -21.01
C LEU A 312 -10.70 -0.15 -20.89
N ARG A 313 -11.89 -0.72 -21.10
CA ARG A 313 -12.11 -2.17 -21.02
C ARG A 313 -11.37 -2.96 -22.10
N LYS A 314 -11.18 -2.39 -23.28
CA LYS A 314 -10.47 -3.03 -24.39
C LYS A 314 -8.96 -2.98 -24.23
N GLU A 315 -8.40 -1.81 -23.85
CA GLU A 315 -6.97 -1.56 -23.79
C GLU A 315 -6.36 -2.02 -22.46
N PHE A 316 -7.15 -2.03 -21.37
CA PHE A 316 -6.72 -2.38 -20.01
C PHE A 316 -7.69 -3.36 -19.31
N PRO A 317 -7.95 -4.55 -19.90
CA PRO A 317 -9.02 -5.46 -19.43
C PRO A 317 -8.85 -5.94 -17.99
N ASP A 318 -7.60 -6.10 -17.53
CA ASP A 318 -7.28 -6.62 -16.19
C ASP A 318 -7.06 -5.49 -15.14
N HIS A 319 -7.22 -4.23 -15.54
CA HIS A 319 -7.07 -3.12 -14.61
C HIS A 319 -8.29 -3.00 -13.68
N PRO A 320 -8.10 -2.69 -12.37
CA PRO A 320 -9.21 -2.55 -11.42
C PRO A 320 -10.34 -1.64 -11.91
N LEU A 321 -10.00 -0.50 -12.53
CA LEU A 321 -10.98 0.46 -13.06
C LEU A 321 -11.84 -0.15 -14.18
N SER A 322 -11.31 -1.06 -14.99
CA SER A 322 -12.10 -1.76 -16.02
C SER A 322 -13.16 -2.66 -15.40
N GLY A 323 -12.82 -3.33 -14.31
CA GLY A 323 -13.77 -4.12 -13.53
C GLY A 323 -14.89 -3.27 -12.93
N ARG A 324 -14.53 -2.15 -12.30
CA ARG A 324 -15.50 -1.23 -11.68
C ARG A 324 -16.45 -0.63 -12.70
N VAL A 325 -15.92 -0.10 -13.82
CA VAL A 325 -16.76 0.45 -14.91
C VAL A 325 -17.68 -0.63 -15.50
N SER A 326 -17.13 -1.83 -15.71
CA SER A 326 -17.94 -2.93 -16.24
C SER A 326 -19.08 -3.31 -15.30
N LEU A 327 -18.84 -3.31 -13.99
CA LEU A 327 -19.87 -3.59 -12.98
C LEU A 327 -20.96 -2.51 -12.97
N GLU A 328 -20.60 -1.25 -12.97
CA GLU A 328 -21.53 -0.11 -12.98
C GLU A 328 -22.40 -0.12 -14.24
N MET A 329 -21.77 -0.33 -15.40
CA MET A 329 -22.51 -0.48 -16.66
C MET A 329 -23.41 -1.71 -16.67
N ALA A 330 -22.98 -2.82 -16.04
CA ALA A 330 -23.80 -4.03 -15.92
C ALA A 330 -25.05 -3.78 -15.07
N HIS A 331 -24.92 -3.07 -13.95
CA HIS A 331 -26.07 -2.64 -13.14
C HIS A 331 -27.03 -1.77 -13.93
N THR A 332 -26.50 -0.80 -14.68
CA THR A 332 -27.31 0.07 -15.55
C THR A 332 -28.06 -0.73 -16.62
N ALA A 333 -27.38 -1.68 -17.26
CA ALA A 333 -28.00 -2.55 -18.26
C ALA A 333 -29.08 -3.46 -17.65
N PHE A 334 -28.80 -4.03 -16.46
CA PHE A 334 -29.75 -4.87 -15.73
C PHE A 334 -31.03 -4.11 -15.34
N THR A 335 -30.88 -2.88 -14.83
CA THR A 335 -32.01 -2.00 -14.47
C THR A 335 -32.85 -1.63 -15.67
N LYS A 336 -32.23 -1.44 -16.85
CA LYS A 336 -32.89 -1.20 -18.14
C LYS A 336 -33.45 -2.48 -18.80
N ASN A 337 -33.35 -3.62 -18.13
CA ASN A 337 -33.71 -4.94 -18.63
C ASN A 337 -32.98 -5.38 -19.92
N ALA A 338 -31.80 -4.79 -20.19
CA ALA A 338 -30.88 -5.18 -21.26
C ALA A 338 -30.02 -6.37 -20.79
N LEU A 339 -30.66 -7.53 -20.57
CA LEU A 339 -30.10 -8.65 -19.83
C LEU A 339 -28.85 -9.26 -20.49
N LYS A 340 -28.79 -9.30 -21.83
CA LYS A 340 -27.60 -9.79 -22.57
C LYS A 340 -26.38 -8.90 -22.34
N ASP A 341 -26.60 -7.59 -22.37
CA ASP A 341 -25.50 -6.62 -22.10
C ASP A 341 -25.10 -6.70 -20.63
N ALA A 342 -26.08 -6.81 -19.71
CA ALA A 342 -25.80 -6.99 -18.29
C ALA A 342 -24.93 -8.24 -18.02
N SER A 343 -25.29 -9.40 -18.61
CA SER A 343 -24.47 -10.62 -18.50
C SER A 343 -23.05 -10.44 -19.06
N THR A 344 -22.93 -9.81 -20.22
CA THR A 344 -21.62 -9.58 -20.86
C THR A 344 -20.73 -8.69 -20.02
N LEU A 345 -21.29 -7.59 -19.51
CA LEU A 345 -20.59 -6.63 -18.68
C LEU A 345 -20.24 -7.19 -17.29
N ALA A 346 -21.17 -7.90 -16.66
CA ALA A 346 -20.93 -8.58 -15.38
C ALA A 346 -19.84 -9.66 -15.52
N ARG A 347 -19.81 -10.40 -16.62
CA ARG A 347 -18.75 -11.36 -16.93
C ARG A 347 -17.38 -10.68 -17.13
N ALA A 348 -17.35 -9.49 -17.71
CA ALA A 348 -16.12 -8.69 -17.77
C ALA A 348 -15.68 -8.23 -16.39
N ALA A 349 -16.61 -7.73 -15.56
CA ALA A 349 -16.35 -7.28 -14.20
C ALA A 349 -15.88 -8.42 -13.27
N SER A 350 -16.33 -9.66 -13.50
CA SER A 350 -15.94 -10.82 -12.69
C SER A 350 -14.46 -11.23 -12.85
N ARG A 351 -13.71 -10.61 -13.78
CA ARG A 351 -12.25 -10.75 -13.93
C ARG A 351 -11.47 -9.74 -13.08
N SER A 352 -12.16 -8.82 -12.42
CA SER A 352 -11.48 -7.80 -11.59
C SER A 352 -10.54 -8.44 -10.56
N PRO A 353 -9.34 -7.87 -10.36
CA PRO A 353 -8.46 -8.26 -9.27
C PRO A 353 -9.06 -7.92 -7.89
N GLU A 354 -9.99 -6.95 -7.84
CA GLU A 354 -10.68 -6.55 -6.61
C GLU A 354 -11.75 -7.58 -6.23
N GLY A 355 -11.55 -8.25 -5.08
CA GLY A 355 -12.45 -9.30 -4.61
C GLY A 355 -13.91 -8.86 -4.43
N ALA A 356 -14.13 -7.65 -3.94
CA ALA A 356 -15.48 -7.09 -3.76
C ALA A 356 -16.19 -6.91 -5.11
N VAL A 357 -15.53 -6.26 -6.09
CA VAL A 357 -16.05 -6.07 -7.45
C VAL A 357 -16.35 -7.42 -8.11
N ARG A 358 -15.43 -8.37 -7.99
CA ARG A 358 -15.58 -9.72 -8.56
C ARG A 358 -16.75 -10.48 -7.95
N GLY A 359 -16.93 -10.41 -6.63
CA GLY A 359 -18.02 -11.08 -5.93
C GLY A 359 -19.39 -10.54 -6.35
N GLU A 360 -19.55 -9.22 -6.38
CA GLU A 360 -20.78 -8.56 -6.81
C GLU A 360 -21.08 -8.83 -8.28
N ALA A 361 -20.05 -8.82 -9.13
CA ALA A 361 -20.19 -9.12 -10.55
C ALA A 361 -20.72 -10.55 -10.80
N PHE A 362 -20.28 -11.54 -10.03
CA PHE A 362 -20.80 -12.90 -10.12
C PHE A 362 -22.26 -12.99 -9.71
N VAL A 363 -22.68 -12.26 -8.66
CA VAL A 363 -24.10 -12.20 -8.26
C VAL A 363 -24.95 -11.61 -9.37
N LEU A 364 -24.54 -10.45 -9.91
CA LEU A 364 -25.27 -9.77 -10.99
C LEU A 364 -25.31 -10.60 -12.28
N LEU A 365 -24.22 -11.32 -12.59
CA LEU A 365 -24.18 -12.27 -13.70
C LEU A 365 -25.20 -13.38 -13.49
N GLY A 366 -25.23 -13.97 -12.31
CA GLY A 366 -26.22 -15.02 -11.97
C GLY A 366 -27.65 -14.53 -12.09
N GLU A 367 -27.97 -13.35 -11.58
CA GLU A 367 -29.30 -12.74 -11.69
C GLU A 367 -29.69 -12.43 -13.13
N SER A 368 -28.72 -11.94 -13.93
CA SER A 368 -28.95 -11.66 -15.35
C SER A 368 -29.20 -12.92 -16.16
N GLU A 369 -28.44 -13.98 -15.94
CA GLU A 369 -28.59 -15.28 -16.61
C GLU A 369 -29.92 -15.97 -16.17
N LEU A 370 -30.27 -15.84 -14.88
CA LEU A 370 -31.54 -16.40 -14.36
C LEU A 370 -32.77 -15.75 -15.01
N LYS A 371 -32.76 -14.41 -15.11
CA LYS A 371 -33.86 -13.70 -15.82
C LYS A 371 -33.96 -14.10 -17.30
N GLN A 372 -32.87 -14.52 -17.92
CA GLN A 372 -32.84 -15.05 -19.29
C GLN A 372 -33.18 -16.54 -19.35
N LYS A 373 -33.52 -17.18 -18.23
CA LYS A 373 -33.81 -18.63 -18.12
C LYS A 373 -32.59 -19.52 -18.41
N HIS A 374 -31.40 -18.98 -18.36
CA HIS A 374 -30.14 -19.73 -18.50
C HIS A 374 -29.73 -20.34 -17.16
N HIS A 375 -30.52 -21.26 -16.62
CA HIS A 375 -30.40 -21.75 -15.24
C HIS A 375 -29.02 -22.32 -14.92
N ALA A 376 -28.40 -23.10 -15.80
CA ALA A 376 -27.09 -23.67 -15.58
C ALA A 376 -25.98 -22.58 -15.46
N ALA A 377 -26.05 -21.55 -16.31
CA ALA A 377 -25.12 -20.42 -16.24
C ALA A 377 -25.34 -19.60 -14.97
N ALA A 378 -26.59 -19.38 -14.57
CA ALA A 378 -26.92 -18.67 -13.33
C ALA A 378 -26.39 -19.41 -12.11
N ILE A 379 -26.60 -20.72 -11.96
CA ILE A 379 -26.08 -21.55 -10.87
C ILE A 379 -24.55 -21.49 -10.82
N SER A 380 -23.88 -21.58 -11.97
CA SER A 380 -22.42 -21.49 -12.04
C SER A 380 -21.90 -20.12 -11.55
N ALA A 381 -22.56 -19.03 -11.95
CA ALA A 381 -22.19 -17.69 -11.53
C ALA A 381 -22.41 -17.48 -10.02
N PHE A 382 -23.58 -17.88 -9.48
CA PHE A 382 -23.87 -17.81 -8.06
C PHE A 382 -22.92 -18.66 -7.22
N LYS A 383 -22.53 -19.84 -7.70
CA LYS A 383 -21.52 -20.67 -7.05
C LYS A 383 -20.18 -19.94 -6.98
N SER A 384 -19.74 -19.33 -8.10
CA SER A 384 -18.51 -18.55 -8.12
C SER A 384 -18.55 -17.37 -7.12
N ALA A 385 -19.73 -16.76 -6.93
CA ALA A 385 -19.92 -15.74 -5.92
C ALA A 385 -19.77 -16.31 -4.50
N THR A 386 -20.41 -17.44 -4.18
CA THR A 386 -20.37 -18.05 -2.84
C THR A 386 -18.99 -18.62 -2.47
N ASP A 387 -18.22 -19.05 -3.47
CA ASP A 387 -16.87 -19.58 -3.30
C ASP A 387 -15.81 -18.47 -3.13
N ALA A 388 -16.15 -17.21 -3.43
CA ALA A 388 -15.23 -16.08 -3.28
C ALA A 388 -14.98 -15.75 -1.80
N SER A 389 -13.71 -15.76 -1.39
CA SER A 389 -13.28 -15.56 0.01
C SER A 389 -13.58 -14.15 0.57
N SER A 390 -13.81 -13.18 -0.31
CA SER A 390 -14.00 -11.75 0.03
C SER A 390 -15.39 -11.22 -0.35
N ILE A 391 -16.37 -12.11 -0.52
CA ILE A 391 -17.74 -11.66 -0.80
C ILE A 391 -18.39 -11.08 0.46
N GLU A 392 -19.09 -9.97 0.30
CA GLU A 392 -19.92 -9.39 1.36
C GLU A 392 -21.03 -10.39 1.77
N PRO A 393 -21.30 -10.58 3.08
CA PRO A 393 -22.30 -11.53 3.56
C PRO A 393 -23.67 -11.38 2.91
N ALA A 394 -24.15 -10.14 2.70
CA ALA A 394 -25.42 -9.86 2.04
C ALA A 394 -25.47 -10.42 0.61
N LEU A 395 -24.42 -10.23 -0.17
CA LEU A 395 -24.30 -10.75 -1.53
C LEU A 395 -24.24 -12.27 -1.56
N ARG A 396 -23.57 -12.88 -0.57
CA ARG A 396 -23.52 -14.34 -0.42
C ARG A 396 -24.94 -14.94 -0.26
N TYR A 397 -25.74 -14.35 0.62
CA TYR A 397 -27.13 -14.82 0.81
C TYR A 397 -28.01 -14.58 -0.41
N ARG A 398 -27.80 -13.49 -1.16
CA ARG A 398 -28.46 -13.26 -2.45
C ARG A 398 -28.11 -14.33 -3.48
N ALA A 399 -26.81 -14.70 -3.56
CA ALA A 399 -26.35 -15.77 -4.44
C ALA A 399 -27.00 -17.13 -4.08
N LEU A 400 -27.08 -17.47 -2.79
CA LEU A 400 -27.75 -18.67 -2.32
C LEU A 400 -29.23 -18.67 -2.69
N ALA A 401 -29.95 -17.56 -2.47
CA ALA A 401 -31.35 -17.40 -2.82
C ALA A 401 -31.55 -17.53 -4.33
N GLY A 402 -30.69 -16.91 -5.15
CA GLY A 402 -30.70 -17.02 -6.60
C GLY A 402 -30.44 -18.45 -7.10
N THR A 403 -29.54 -19.18 -6.45
CA THR A 403 -29.30 -20.61 -6.76
C THR A 403 -30.53 -21.45 -6.45
N GLY A 404 -31.16 -21.21 -5.29
CA GLY A 404 -32.45 -21.86 -4.93
C GLY A 404 -33.52 -21.65 -5.99
N LEU A 405 -33.67 -20.40 -6.45
CA LEU A 405 -34.65 -20.05 -7.49
C LEU A 405 -34.34 -20.72 -8.83
N ALA A 406 -33.07 -20.77 -9.23
CA ALA A 406 -32.65 -21.46 -10.45
C ALA A 406 -32.95 -22.96 -10.43
N HIS A 407 -32.80 -23.62 -9.28
CA HIS A 407 -33.18 -25.03 -9.11
C HIS A 407 -34.72 -25.19 -9.06
N GLU A 408 -35.44 -24.28 -8.42
CA GLU A 408 -36.89 -24.30 -8.35
C GLU A 408 -37.53 -24.20 -9.73
N GLU A 409 -37.08 -23.28 -10.59
CA GLU A 409 -37.57 -23.12 -11.96
C GLU A 409 -37.31 -24.37 -12.83
N GLN A 410 -36.33 -25.21 -12.45
CA GLN A 410 -36.08 -26.49 -13.08
C GLN A 410 -36.84 -27.65 -12.41
N ARG A 411 -37.72 -27.37 -11.45
CA ARG A 411 -38.45 -28.37 -10.63
C ARG A 411 -37.52 -29.31 -9.81
N GLN A 412 -36.31 -28.85 -9.54
CA GLN A 412 -35.33 -29.57 -8.71
C GLN A 412 -35.56 -29.26 -7.23
N TRP A 413 -36.75 -29.64 -6.73
CA TRP A 413 -37.31 -29.24 -5.43
C TRP A 413 -36.35 -29.46 -4.26
N SER A 414 -35.72 -30.66 -4.21
CA SER A 414 -34.77 -31.02 -3.15
C SER A 414 -33.51 -30.16 -3.15
N GLN A 415 -33.01 -29.76 -4.31
CA GLN A 415 -31.86 -28.88 -4.41
C GLN A 415 -32.26 -27.45 -4.03
N ALA A 416 -33.40 -26.97 -4.55
CA ALA A 416 -33.92 -25.64 -4.22
C ALA A 416 -34.09 -25.46 -2.69
N ALA A 417 -34.66 -26.46 -2.02
CA ALA A 417 -34.86 -26.44 -0.56
C ALA A 417 -33.56 -26.21 0.19
N LYS A 418 -32.46 -26.92 -0.14
CA LYS A 418 -31.17 -26.78 0.52
C LYS A 418 -30.62 -25.33 0.45
N PHE A 419 -30.75 -24.71 -0.72
CA PHE A 419 -30.24 -23.35 -0.89
C PHE A 419 -31.16 -22.32 -0.21
N TYR A 420 -32.46 -22.54 -0.16
CA TYR A 420 -33.37 -21.69 0.59
C TYR A 420 -33.18 -21.80 2.11
N GLU A 421 -32.87 -22.98 2.64
CA GLU A 421 -32.53 -23.18 4.05
C GLU A 421 -31.32 -22.32 4.43
N GLU A 422 -30.30 -22.31 3.59
CA GLU A 422 -29.11 -21.48 3.84
C GLU A 422 -29.43 -19.96 3.67
N ALA A 423 -30.17 -19.59 2.63
CA ALA A 423 -30.57 -18.19 2.43
C ALA A 423 -31.46 -17.65 3.55
N ALA A 424 -32.26 -18.49 4.20
CA ALA A 424 -33.13 -18.15 5.33
C ALA A 424 -32.34 -17.77 6.60
N LYS A 425 -31.00 -18.01 6.63
CA LYS A 425 -30.09 -17.58 7.71
C LYS A 425 -29.57 -16.15 7.50
N SER A 426 -30.01 -15.47 6.44
CA SER A 426 -29.60 -14.10 6.17
C SER A 426 -29.94 -13.15 7.33
N PRO A 427 -29.03 -12.21 7.69
CA PRO A 427 -29.36 -11.14 8.63
C PRO A 427 -30.37 -10.13 8.05
N ASP A 428 -30.52 -10.07 6.73
CA ASP A 428 -31.57 -9.30 6.07
C ASP A 428 -32.90 -10.02 6.27
N LYS A 429 -33.79 -9.42 7.08
CA LYS A 429 -35.08 -9.98 7.46
C LYS A 429 -36.01 -10.19 6.24
N ALA A 430 -35.94 -9.31 5.23
CA ALA A 430 -36.75 -9.41 4.05
C ALA A 430 -36.34 -10.63 3.20
N LEU A 431 -35.04 -10.79 2.95
CA LEU A 431 -34.49 -11.94 2.24
C LEU A 431 -34.74 -13.26 3.00
N ALA A 432 -34.54 -13.26 4.33
CA ALA A 432 -34.76 -14.41 5.17
C ALA A 432 -36.24 -14.85 5.15
N SER A 433 -37.19 -13.92 5.25
CA SER A 433 -38.63 -14.19 5.17
C SER A 433 -39.01 -14.75 3.81
N TRP A 434 -38.56 -14.12 2.74
CA TRP A 434 -38.79 -14.59 1.36
C TRP A 434 -38.24 -16.01 1.15
N ALA A 435 -37.02 -16.29 1.63
CA ALA A 435 -36.43 -17.63 1.50
C ALA A 435 -37.24 -18.71 2.26
N LYS A 436 -37.79 -18.40 3.44
CA LYS A 436 -38.68 -19.29 4.21
C LYS A 436 -39.96 -19.58 3.48
N GLU A 437 -40.60 -18.59 2.86
CA GLU A 437 -41.82 -18.77 2.05
C GLU A 437 -41.53 -19.67 0.84
N ARG A 438 -40.43 -19.44 0.13
CA ARG A 438 -40.02 -20.28 -0.99
C ARG A 438 -39.71 -21.71 -0.53
N LEU A 439 -39.06 -21.90 0.60
CA LEU A 439 -38.79 -23.20 1.19
C LEU A 439 -40.09 -23.98 1.44
N ALA A 440 -41.11 -23.35 2.02
CA ALA A 440 -42.42 -23.96 2.22
C ALA A 440 -43.08 -24.36 0.88
N THR A 441 -42.96 -23.51 -0.13
CA THR A 441 -43.52 -23.78 -1.47
C THR A 441 -42.86 -24.98 -2.14
N VAL A 442 -41.52 -25.04 -2.14
CA VAL A 442 -40.79 -26.16 -2.77
C VAL A 442 -40.97 -27.48 -2.00
N ALA A 443 -41.16 -27.43 -0.69
CA ALA A 443 -41.47 -28.60 0.12
C ALA A 443 -42.87 -29.17 -0.20
N ALA A 444 -43.85 -28.32 -0.44
CA ALA A 444 -45.20 -28.74 -0.88
C ALA A 444 -45.19 -29.36 -2.29
N ASN A 445 -44.50 -28.70 -3.24
CA ASN A 445 -44.41 -29.18 -4.63
C ASN A 445 -43.62 -30.51 -4.73
N GLY A 446 -42.54 -30.68 -3.95
CA GLY A 446 -41.79 -31.92 -3.92
C GLY A 446 -42.58 -33.13 -3.42
N LYS A 447 -43.53 -32.93 -2.49
CA LYS A 447 -44.46 -33.97 -2.04
C LYS A 447 -45.49 -34.32 -3.13
N SER A 448 -45.98 -33.32 -3.86
CA SER A 448 -46.97 -33.51 -4.96
C SER A 448 -46.35 -34.31 -6.12
N ASP A 449 -45.14 -34.02 -6.52
CA ASP A 449 -44.43 -34.74 -7.60
C ASP A 449 -44.02 -36.17 -7.20
N ALA A 450 -43.77 -36.44 -5.91
CA ALA A 450 -43.50 -37.77 -5.41
C ALA A 450 -44.74 -38.68 -5.36
N GLY A 451 -45.96 -38.09 -5.33
CA GLY A 451 -47.25 -38.80 -5.32
C GLY A 451 -47.83 -39.06 -6.72
N ALA A 452 -47.28 -38.50 -7.78
CA ALA A 452 -47.75 -38.72 -9.13
C ALA A 452 -47.28 -40.10 -9.67
N PRO A 453 -48.14 -40.95 -10.24
CA PRO A 453 -47.74 -42.24 -10.78
C PRO A 453 -46.74 -42.05 -11.93
N LYS A 454 -45.59 -42.67 -11.81
CA LYS A 454 -44.59 -42.75 -12.90
C LYS A 454 -45.18 -43.49 -14.06
N THR A 455 -45.71 -42.81 -15.07
CA THR A 455 -46.02 -43.42 -16.36
C THR A 455 -44.71 -43.81 -17.03
N THR A 456 -44.37 -45.07 -16.90
CA THR A 456 -43.31 -45.70 -17.71
C THR A 456 -43.69 -45.65 -19.19
N PRO A 457 -42.87 -45.22 -20.09
CA PRO A 457 -43.12 -45.41 -21.51
C PRO A 457 -43.04 -46.89 -21.83
N LYS A 458 -44.16 -47.48 -22.31
CA LYS A 458 -44.15 -48.84 -22.83
C LYS A 458 -43.16 -48.95 -23.97
N SER A 459 -42.13 -49.78 -23.76
CA SER A 459 -41.29 -50.31 -24.83
C SER A 459 -42.14 -51.19 -25.74
N GLY A 460 -42.21 -50.86 -26.99
CA GLY A 460 -42.88 -51.70 -28.00
C GLY A 460 -42.67 -51.15 -29.38
N ALA A 461 -41.65 -51.61 -30.06
CA ALA A 461 -41.68 -52.13 -31.45
C ALA A 461 -40.30 -52.06 -32.08
N THR A 462 -39.79 -53.24 -32.34
CA THR A 462 -38.61 -53.48 -33.17
C THR A 462 -38.94 -53.23 -34.62
N PRO A 463 -38.15 -52.52 -35.42
CA PRO A 463 -38.24 -52.62 -36.86
C PRO A 463 -37.10 -53.55 -37.39
N GLN A 464 -37.53 -54.40 -38.29
CA GLN A 464 -36.77 -55.36 -39.10
C GLN A 464 -35.72 -54.66 -39.96
N LYS A 465 -34.65 -55.43 -40.21
CA LYS A 465 -33.60 -55.25 -41.22
C LYS A 465 -34.14 -55.12 -42.63
N GLY A 466 -33.54 -54.26 -43.44
CA GLY A 466 -33.68 -54.29 -44.91
C GLY A 466 -32.77 -53.31 -45.63
N ALA A 467 -31.64 -53.85 -46.15
CA ALA A 467 -30.94 -53.51 -47.40
C ALA A 467 -30.38 -52.12 -47.67
N SER A 468 -29.05 -52.04 -47.65
CA SER A 468 -28.24 -51.21 -48.61
C SER A 468 -28.45 -51.76 -50.06
N PRO A 469 -28.21 -51.00 -51.15
CA PRO A 469 -26.90 -50.46 -51.48
C PRO A 469 -26.81 -49.21 -52.42
N GLN A 470 -25.57 -48.79 -52.61
CA GLN A 470 -24.88 -48.23 -53.80
C GLN A 470 -24.85 -46.73 -54.10
N LYS A 471 -23.63 -46.25 -54.01
CA LYS A 471 -22.78 -45.44 -54.89
C LYS A 471 -23.38 -44.66 -56.08
N GLY A 472 -22.98 -43.43 -56.20
CA GLY A 472 -23.01 -42.63 -57.44
C GLY A 472 -22.41 -41.24 -57.27
N THR A 473 -21.10 -41.13 -57.45
CA THR A 473 -20.29 -40.13 -58.21
C THR A 473 -20.84 -38.74 -58.47
N LYS A 474 -19.92 -37.82 -58.24
CA LYS A 474 -19.74 -36.40 -58.62
C LYS A 474 -20.11 -36.09 -60.10
N PRO A 475 -20.29 -34.82 -60.48
CA PRO A 475 -19.18 -33.87 -60.46
C PRO A 475 -19.34 -32.70 -59.48
#